data_081b6d90a919772d4d15026bb1da8fd4
#
_entry.id   081b6d90a919772d4d15026bb1da8fd4
#
_cell.length_a   1.000
_cell.length_b   1.000
_cell.length_c   1.000
_cell.angle_alpha   90.00
_cell.angle_beta   90.00
_cell.angle_gamma   90.00
#
_symmetry.space_group_name_H-M   'P 1'
#
loop_
_entity.id
_entity.type
_entity.pdbx_description
1 polymer ?
#
loop_
_entity_poly.entity_id
_entity_poly.type
_entity_poly.pdbx_seq_one_letter_code
_entity_poly.pdbx_strand_id
1 'polypeptide(L)'
;MTRRFLPGLIIALGVLALGLVVAFTVGRYPVTLAELADVLISRVTGRPSAAPAAVENVVLLVRGPRVLAAVMVGAALAVAGTAFQGLFRNPLVSPDILGASSGAALGAVLGIYFSLGVIGIESLAFVGGLVAVAAVYVIGTLLQGRDPILVLVLTGVVVGALLGAGIGLVKYLADPYNQLPAMTFWLLGSLAATTASDLLPLAGPVALGTAVLVALRWRLNVMSLPEDEARTLGVATGPLRITIVLAATLVTSASVATSGIIGWVGLVVPHLARALVGPDFPRLVPTAALLGGGYLLFIDTLARTAAPIEIPLGILTAVIGTPFFIWLLAGMQRTWS
;
A
#
# COMPACT_ATOMS: atom_id res chain seq x y z
N MET A 1 28.42 10.38 -2.80
CA MET A 1 27.02 9.98 -2.56
C MET A 1 26.32 9.30 -3.73
N THR A 2 26.73 9.49 -4.98
CA THR A 2 26.17 8.84 -6.18
C THR A 2 26.43 7.33 -6.30
N ARG A 3 27.46 6.80 -5.64
CA ARG A 3 27.90 5.40 -5.77
C ARG A 3 26.91 4.32 -5.31
N ARG A 4 25.94 4.63 -4.45
CA ARG A 4 24.97 3.65 -3.91
C ARG A 4 23.64 3.59 -4.66
N PHE A 5 23.30 4.59 -5.46
CA PHE A 5 21.99 4.66 -6.11
C PHE A 5 21.79 3.57 -7.17
N LEU A 6 22.72 3.47 -8.13
CA LEU A 6 22.60 2.50 -9.21
C LEU A 6 22.56 1.05 -8.72
N PRO A 7 23.46 0.62 -7.81
CA PRO A 7 23.36 -0.72 -7.21
C PRO A 7 22.05 -0.95 -6.46
N GLY A 8 21.58 0.02 -5.66
CA GLY A 8 20.33 -0.10 -4.93
C GLY A 8 19.11 -0.23 -5.84
N LEU A 9 19.07 0.53 -6.93
CA LEU A 9 18.01 0.44 -7.92
C LEU A 9 18.03 -0.90 -8.67
N ILE A 10 19.22 -1.40 -9.02
CA ILE A 10 19.39 -2.72 -9.64
C ILE A 10 18.88 -3.84 -8.70
N ILE A 11 19.21 -3.75 -7.41
CA ILE A 11 18.70 -4.70 -6.41
C ILE A 11 17.17 -4.64 -6.36
N ALA A 12 16.58 -3.44 -6.29
CA ALA A 12 15.13 -3.29 -6.24
C ALA A 12 14.43 -3.84 -7.50
N LEU A 13 15.01 -3.58 -8.69
CA LEU A 13 14.54 -4.17 -9.95
C LEU A 13 14.70 -5.70 -9.95
N GLY A 14 15.80 -6.21 -9.44
CA GLY A 14 16.03 -7.66 -9.31
C GLY A 14 15.01 -8.33 -8.39
N VAL A 15 14.70 -7.70 -7.25
CA VAL A 15 13.66 -8.18 -6.31
C VAL A 15 12.29 -8.21 -6.99
N LEU A 16 11.92 -7.15 -7.70
CA LEU A 16 10.65 -7.12 -8.43
C LEU A 16 10.60 -8.16 -9.54
N ALA A 17 11.65 -8.26 -10.35
CA ALA A 17 11.73 -9.24 -11.45
C ALA A 17 11.66 -10.69 -10.94
N LEU A 18 12.41 -10.99 -9.87
CA LEU A 18 12.35 -12.29 -9.21
C LEU A 18 10.95 -12.55 -8.64
N GLY A 19 10.35 -11.56 -7.97
CA GLY A 19 8.98 -11.65 -7.47
C GLY A 19 7.97 -11.95 -8.56
N LEU A 20 8.06 -11.30 -9.72
CA LEU A 20 7.20 -11.56 -10.87
C LEU A 20 7.35 -13.01 -11.37
N VAL A 21 8.59 -13.47 -11.59
CA VAL A 21 8.85 -14.84 -12.03
C VAL A 21 8.28 -15.85 -11.04
N VAL A 22 8.56 -15.68 -9.75
CA VAL A 22 8.08 -16.58 -8.69
C VAL A 22 6.55 -16.54 -8.60
N ALA A 23 5.93 -15.36 -8.65
CA ALA A 23 4.47 -15.22 -8.56
C ALA A 23 3.73 -15.89 -9.71
N PHE A 24 4.30 -15.90 -10.93
CA PHE A 24 3.70 -16.58 -12.07
C PHE A 24 3.99 -18.07 -12.12
N THR A 25 5.11 -18.55 -11.60
CA THR A 25 5.51 -19.96 -11.69
C THR A 25 5.08 -20.78 -10.49
N VAL A 26 5.21 -20.21 -9.28
CA VAL A 26 4.93 -20.90 -8.02
C VAL A 26 3.45 -20.75 -7.62
N GLY A 27 2.81 -21.85 -7.24
CA GLY A 27 1.43 -21.89 -6.81
C GLY A 27 0.84 -23.29 -6.86
N ARG A 28 -0.44 -23.45 -6.51
CA ARG A 28 -1.12 -24.74 -6.49
C ARG A 28 -1.16 -25.45 -7.84
N TYR A 29 -1.16 -24.70 -8.92
CA TYR A 29 -1.01 -25.19 -10.27
C TYR A 29 0.38 -24.79 -10.77
N PRO A 30 1.34 -25.70 -10.91
CA PRO A 30 2.69 -25.36 -11.34
C PRO A 30 2.67 -24.90 -12.81
N VAL A 31 3.39 -23.81 -13.10
CA VAL A 31 3.59 -23.29 -14.45
C VAL A 31 5.08 -23.19 -14.67
N THR A 32 5.57 -23.82 -15.74
CA THR A 32 6.99 -23.77 -16.09
C THR A 32 7.36 -22.41 -16.71
N LEU A 33 8.63 -22.05 -16.66
CA LEU A 33 9.12 -20.82 -17.29
C LEU A 33 8.91 -20.83 -18.81
N ALA A 34 8.99 -21.99 -19.44
CA ALA A 34 8.78 -22.16 -20.89
C ALA A 34 7.30 -21.87 -21.24
N GLU A 35 6.36 -22.44 -20.51
CA GLU A 35 4.93 -22.19 -20.70
C GLU A 35 4.58 -20.73 -20.43
N LEU A 36 5.12 -20.12 -19.36
CA LEU A 36 4.93 -18.70 -19.07
C LEU A 36 5.42 -17.82 -20.22
N ALA A 37 6.63 -18.10 -20.73
CA ALA A 37 7.20 -17.35 -21.83
C ALA A 37 6.36 -17.52 -23.11
N ASP A 38 5.90 -18.72 -23.41
CA ASP A 38 5.06 -19.01 -24.58
C ASP A 38 3.73 -18.24 -24.50
N VAL A 39 3.03 -18.28 -23.36
CA VAL A 39 1.77 -17.55 -23.16
C VAL A 39 1.96 -16.04 -23.32
N LEU A 40 3.04 -15.48 -22.74
CA LEU A 40 3.30 -14.03 -22.84
C LEU A 40 3.69 -13.62 -24.26
N ILE A 41 4.53 -14.40 -24.94
CA ILE A 41 4.93 -14.14 -26.32
C ILE A 41 3.72 -14.27 -27.25
N SER A 42 2.91 -15.31 -27.10
CA SER A 42 1.70 -15.52 -27.91
C SER A 42 0.74 -14.32 -27.77
N ARG A 43 0.58 -13.80 -26.55
CA ARG A 43 -0.29 -12.63 -26.30
C ARG A 43 0.21 -11.36 -26.96
N VAL A 44 1.53 -11.14 -27.01
CA VAL A 44 2.13 -9.94 -27.64
C VAL A 44 2.17 -10.07 -29.16
N THR A 45 2.45 -11.28 -29.69
CA THR A 45 2.63 -11.50 -31.13
C THR A 45 1.34 -11.85 -31.86
N GLY A 46 0.25 -12.16 -31.14
CA GLY A 46 -1.02 -12.64 -31.71
C GLY A 46 -0.95 -14.07 -32.26
N ARG A 47 0.12 -14.82 -32.00
CA ARG A 47 0.25 -16.24 -32.40
C ARG A 47 -0.49 -17.14 -31.39
N PRO A 48 -1.01 -18.29 -31.82
CA PRO A 48 -1.59 -19.26 -30.89
C PRO A 48 -0.50 -19.77 -29.94
N SER A 49 -0.86 -19.89 -28.65
CA SER A 49 0.03 -20.47 -27.64
C SER A 49 0.15 -21.98 -27.84
N ALA A 50 1.34 -22.55 -27.64
CA ALA A 50 1.56 -23.99 -27.59
C ALA A 50 1.27 -24.55 -26.17
N ALA A 51 1.13 -23.69 -25.15
CA ALA A 51 0.81 -24.11 -23.79
C ALA A 51 -0.63 -24.65 -23.68
N PRO A 52 -0.89 -25.56 -22.75
CA PRO A 52 -2.25 -26.03 -22.48
C PRO A 52 -3.19 -24.87 -22.12
N ALA A 53 -4.45 -24.92 -22.56
CA ALA A 53 -5.45 -23.89 -22.28
C ALA A 53 -5.63 -23.63 -20.76
N ALA A 54 -5.46 -24.64 -19.91
CA ALA A 54 -5.48 -24.48 -18.46
C ALA A 54 -4.34 -23.57 -17.95
N VAL A 55 -3.14 -23.67 -18.51
CA VAL A 55 -1.99 -22.81 -18.20
C VAL A 55 -2.27 -21.39 -18.64
N GLU A 56 -2.79 -21.20 -19.85
CA GLU A 56 -3.17 -19.88 -20.36
C GLU A 56 -4.19 -19.19 -19.46
N ASN A 57 -5.24 -19.90 -19.06
CA ASN A 57 -6.24 -19.37 -18.13
C ASN A 57 -5.64 -19.02 -16.76
N VAL A 58 -4.78 -19.87 -16.21
CA VAL A 58 -4.12 -19.61 -14.93
C VAL A 58 -3.23 -18.37 -15.00
N VAL A 59 -2.46 -18.22 -16.07
CA VAL A 59 -1.53 -17.10 -16.25
C VAL A 59 -2.30 -15.80 -16.51
N LEU A 60 -3.26 -15.79 -17.42
CA LEU A 60 -3.90 -14.57 -17.89
C LEU A 60 -5.11 -14.14 -17.03
N LEU A 61 -5.95 -15.08 -16.58
CA LEU A 61 -7.22 -14.77 -15.94
C LEU A 61 -7.14 -14.85 -14.40
N VAL A 62 -6.25 -15.68 -13.84
CA VAL A 62 -6.14 -15.85 -12.39
C VAL A 62 -4.93 -15.11 -11.83
N ARG A 63 -3.71 -15.42 -12.32
CA ARG A 63 -2.48 -14.84 -11.78
C ARG A 63 -2.22 -13.44 -12.29
N GLY A 64 -2.51 -13.16 -13.56
CA GLY A 64 -2.24 -11.88 -14.18
C GLY A 64 -2.83 -10.69 -13.42
N PRO A 65 -4.16 -10.64 -13.22
CA PRO A 65 -4.79 -9.56 -12.46
C PRO A 65 -4.26 -9.45 -11.03
N ARG A 66 -4.12 -10.58 -10.34
CA ARG A 66 -3.64 -10.63 -8.96
C ARG A 66 -2.19 -10.13 -8.81
N VAL A 67 -1.29 -10.55 -9.70
CA VAL A 67 0.12 -10.13 -9.72
C VAL A 67 0.22 -8.63 -10.00
N LEU A 68 -0.53 -8.12 -10.98
CA LEU A 68 -0.57 -6.69 -11.28
C LEU A 68 -1.11 -5.88 -10.10
N ALA A 69 -2.18 -6.33 -9.47
CA ALA A 69 -2.71 -5.68 -8.26
C ALA A 69 -1.69 -5.70 -7.11
N ALA A 70 -1.01 -6.82 -6.87
CA ALA A 70 0.04 -6.91 -5.85
C ALA A 70 1.17 -5.90 -6.08
N VAL A 71 1.65 -5.78 -7.34
CA VAL A 71 2.67 -4.78 -7.69
C VAL A 71 2.16 -3.36 -7.45
N MET A 72 0.95 -3.04 -7.92
CA MET A 72 0.38 -1.70 -7.79
C MET A 72 0.13 -1.34 -6.32
N VAL A 73 -0.51 -2.22 -5.55
CA VAL A 73 -0.80 -1.99 -4.12
C VAL A 73 0.50 -1.88 -3.31
N GLY A 74 1.45 -2.79 -3.53
CA GLY A 74 2.73 -2.76 -2.84
C GLY A 74 3.54 -1.51 -3.13
N ALA A 75 3.62 -1.10 -4.39
CA ALA A 75 4.27 0.14 -4.82
C ALA A 75 3.58 1.38 -4.24
N ALA A 76 2.24 1.43 -4.31
CA ALA A 76 1.42 2.52 -3.82
C ALA A 76 1.60 2.75 -2.32
N LEU A 77 1.47 1.70 -1.51
CA LEU A 77 1.63 1.77 -0.05
C LEU A 77 3.06 2.16 0.34
N ALA A 78 4.09 1.66 -0.36
CA ALA A 78 5.47 2.02 -0.11
C ALA A 78 5.77 3.49 -0.46
N VAL A 79 5.24 3.99 -1.57
CA VAL A 79 5.40 5.40 -1.97
C VAL A 79 4.65 6.33 -1.02
N ALA A 80 3.41 6.00 -0.66
CA ALA A 80 2.63 6.75 0.33
C ALA A 80 3.36 6.78 1.70
N GLY A 81 3.85 5.63 2.16
CA GLY A 81 4.64 5.54 3.39
C GLY A 81 5.89 6.40 3.34
N THR A 82 6.63 6.36 2.22
CA THR A 82 7.82 7.21 2.01
C THR A 82 7.47 8.69 2.12
N ALA A 83 6.39 9.13 1.48
CA ALA A 83 5.94 10.51 1.50
C ALA A 83 5.50 10.95 2.90
N PHE A 84 4.73 10.14 3.61
CA PHE A 84 4.29 10.43 4.99
C PHE A 84 5.47 10.49 5.96
N GLN A 85 6.42 9.55 5.88
CA GLN A 85 7.61 9.57 6.72
C GLN A 85 8.46 10.84 6.52
N GLY A 86 8.54 11.36 5.30
CA GLY A 86 9.17 12.63 5.01
C GLY A 86 8.39 13.82 5.53
N LEU A 87 7.09 13.86 5.27
CA LEU A 87 6.20 14.93 5.69
C LEU A 87 6.15 15.09 7.21
N PHE A 88 6.04 13.97 7.94
CA PHE A 88 5.98 13.93 9.40
C PHE A 88 7.36 13.91 10.07
N ARG A 89 8.44 13.86 9.27
CA ARG A 89 9.84 13.78 9.76
C ARG A 89 10.03 12.66 10.79
N ASN A 90 9.31 11.58 10.59
CA ASN A 90 9.29 10.44 11.49
C ASN A 90 9.27 9.13 10.68
N PRO A 91 10.32 8.29 10.74
CA PRO A 91 10.38 7.04 10.00
C PRO A 91 9.38 5.97 10.48
N LEU A 92 8.70 6.21 11.60
CA LEU A 92 7.73 5.30 12.21
C LEU A 92 6.29 5.57 11.78
N VAL A 93 6.07 6.59 10.94
CA VAL A 93 4.73 6.96 10.45
C VAL A 93 4.35 6.08 9.26
N SER A 94 3.13 5.56 9.27
CA SER A 94 2.48 4.91 8.14
C SER A 94 1.35 5.78 7.57
N PRO A 95 0.88 5.51 6.35
CA PRO A 95 -0.28 6.19 5.78
C PRO A 95 -1.55 6.11 6.65
N ASP A 96 -1.63 5.10 7.49
CA ASP A 96 -2.80 4.83 8.36
C ASP A 96 -2.95 5.82 9.50
N ILE A 97 -1.91 6.58 9.84
CA ILE A 97 -1.92 7.50 10.98
C ILE A 97 -2.98 8.61 10.87
N LEU A 98 -3.39 8.93 9.64
CA LEU A 98 -4.48 9.87 9.39
C LEU A 98 -5.85 9.18 9.22
N GLY A 99 -5.95 7.88 9.52
CA GLY A 99 -7.20 7.14 9.52
C GLY A 99 -7.69 6.70 8.12
N ALA A 100 -6.85 6.74 7.08
CA ALA A 100 -7.23 6.33 5.72
C ALA A 100 -7.76 4.89 5.68
N SER A 101 -7.00 3.93 6.24
CA SER A 101 -7.42 2.53 6.29
C SER A 101 -8.63 2.30 7.20
N SER A 102 -8.74 3.02 8.32
CA SER A 102 -9.91 2.92 9.21
C SER A 102 -11.17 3.45 8.54
N GLY A 103 -11.06 4.55 7.78
CA GLY A 103 -12.18 5.09 7.00
C GLY A 103 -12.61 4.15 5.88
N ALA A 104 -11.64 3.59 5.15
CA ALA A 104 -11.89 2.58 4.12
C ALA A 104 -12.54 1.33 4.72
N ALA A 105 -12.06 0.87 5.87
CA ALA A 105 -12.62 -0.25 6.60
C ALA A 105 -14.08 -0.03 7.00
N LEU A 106 -14.41 1.14 7.55
CA LEU A 106 -15.79 1.47 7.89
C LEU A 106 -16.68 1.52 6.64
N GLY A 107 -16.18 2.13 5.55
CA GLY A 107 -16.89 2.16 4.27
C GLY A 107 -17.21 0.76 3.74
N ALA A 108 -16.21 -0.13 3.73
CA ALA A 108 -16.39 -1.51 3.28
C ALA A 108 -17.36 -2.29 4.18
N VAL A 109 -17.20 -2.18 5.50
CA VAL A 109 -18.07 -2.85 6.48
C VAL A 109 -19.52 -2.38 6.34
N LEU A 110 -19.77 -1.10 6.07
CA LEU A 110 -21.10 -0.57 5.74
C LEU A 110 -21.60 -1.15 4.39
N GLY A 111 -20.74 -1.22 3.38
CA GLY A 111 -21.11 -1.81 2.09
C GLY A 111 -21.56 -3.27 2.22
N ILE A 112 -20.85 -4.07 3.03
CA ILE A 112 -21.20 -5.45 3.32
C ILE A 112 -22.50 -5.51 4.14
N TYR A 113 -22.66 -4.64 5.14
CA TYR A 113 -23.86 -4.57 5.97
C TYR A 113 -25.12 -4.29 5.15
N PHE A 114 -25.03 -3.37 4.19
CA PHE A 114 -26.11 -3.07 3.25
C PHE A 114 -26.20 -4.07 2.08
N SER A 115 -25.40 -5.14 2.11
CA SER A 115 -25.39 -6.20 1.09
C SER A 115 -25.16 -5.66 -0.33
N LEU A 116 -24.30 -4.66 -0.47
CA LEU A 116 -23.92 -4.11 -1.76
C LEU A 116 -23.02 -5.09 -2.52
N GLY A 117 -23.04 -5.00 -3.86
CA GLY A 117 -22.09 -5.74 -4.69
C GLY A 117 -20.65 -5.25 -4.50
N VAL A 118 -19.68 -5.98 -5.06
CA VAL A 118 -18.24 -5.70 -4.95
C VAL A 118 -17.91 -4.25 -5.25
N ILE A 119 -18.40 -3.71 -6.37
CA ILE A 119 -18.18 -2.30 -6.77
C ILE A 119 -18.71 -1.33 -5.70
N GLY A 120 -19.85 -1.61 -5.09
CA GLY A 120 -20.42 -0.78 -4.03
C GLY A 120 -19.56 -0.80 -2.76
N ILE A 121 -19.05 -1.97 -2.37
CA ILE A 121 -18.15 -2.14 -1.21
C ILE A 121 -16.85 -1.39 -1.45
N GLU A 122 -16.21 -1.59 -2.61
CA GLU A 122 -14.96 -0.91 -2.97
C GLU A 122 -15.13 0.60 -3.08
N SER A 123 -16.24 1.07 -3.65
CA SER A 123 -16.55 2.51 -3.76
C SER A 123 -16.72 3.15 -2.37
N LEU A 124 -17.47 2.50 -1.48
CA LEU A 124 -17.63 3.00 -0.10
C LEU A 124 -16.32 2.95 0.68
N ALA A 125 -15.49 1.92 0.48
CA ALA A 125 -14.17 1.84 1.07
C ALA A 125 -13.28 3.00 0.58
N PHE A 126 -13.22 3.21 -0.73
CA PHE A 126 -12.43 4.30 -1.32
C PHE A 126 -12.85 5.68 -0.80
N VAL A 127 -14.15 5.98 -0.88
CA VAL A 127 -14.71 7.25 -0.39
C VAL A 127 -14.53 7.38 1.12
N GLY A 128 -14.74 6.30 1.88
CA GLY A 128 -14.57 6.28 3.34
C GLY A 128 -13.14 6.66 3.76
N GLY A 129 -12.13 6.15 3.06
CA GLY A 129 -10.73 6.52 3.30
C GLY A 129 -10.46 8.00 3.04
N LEU A 130 -10.95 8.53 1.92
CA LEU A 130 -10.80 9.95 1.58
C LEU A 130 -11.53 10.86 2.57
N VAL A 131 -12.76 10.53 2.95
CA VAL A 131 -13.57 11.29 3.91
C VAL A 131 -12.93 11.30 5.30
N ALA A 132 -12.39 10.16 5.74
CA ALA A 132 -11.70 10.09 7.03
C ALA A 132 -10.51 11.05 7.10
N VAL A 133 -9.64 11.04 6.09
CA VAL A 133 -8.48 11.93 6.06
C VAL A 133 -8.89 13.40 5.87
N ALA A 134 -9.93 13.67 5.08
CA ALA A 134 -10.47 15.01 4.95
C ALA A 134 -11.00 15.52 6.31
N ALA A 135 -11.73 14.69 7.06
CA ALA A 135 -12.21 15.04 8.41
C ALA A 135 -11.03 15.32 9.37
N VAL A 136 -10.01 14.44 9.38
CA VAL A 136 -8.79 14.65 10.19
C VAL A 136 -8.12 15.97 9.83
N TYR A 137 -8.00 16.26 8.55
CA TYR A 137 -7.35 17.50 8.09
C TYR A 137 -8.15 18.74 8.48
N VAL A 138 -9.47 18.74 8.27
CA VAL A 138 -10.37 19.85 8.64
C VAL A 138 -10.36 20.08 10.16
N ILE A 139 -10.55 19.03 10.94
CA ILE A 139 -10.52 19.13 12.41
C ILE A 139 -9.16 19.63 12.90
N GLY A 140 -8.06 19.07 12.35
CA GLY A 140 -6.70 19.47 12.70
C GLY A 140 -6.41 20.94 12.37
N THR A 141 -6.95 21.47 11.27
CA THR A 141 -6.79 22.90 10.92
C THR A 141 -7.65 23.82 11.80
N LEU A 142 -8.82 23.38 12.26
CA LEU A 142 -9.69 24.14 13.14
C LEU A 142 -9.12 24.25 14.57
N LEU A 143 -8.36 23.26 15.03
CA LEU A 143 -7.81 23.22 16.39
C LEU A 143 -6.58 24.13 16.60
N GLN A 144 -6.03 24.74 15.56
CA GLN A 144 -4.96 25.77 15.57
C GLN A 144 -3.85 25.56 16.63
N GLY A 145 -3.17 24.41 16.59
CA GLY A 145 -2.05 24.12 17.49
C GLY A 145 -0.74 24.79 17.05
N ARG A 146 0.21 24.96 18.00
CA ARG A 146 1.57 25.46 17.72
C ARG A 146 2.37 24.53 16.78
N ASP A 147 2.06 23.22 16.80
CA ASP A 147 2.65 22.23 15.90
C ASP A 147 1.55 21.57 15.04
N PRO A 148 1.39 22.00 13.79
CA PRO A 148 0.37 21.45 12.89
C PRO A 148 0.51 19.95 12.63
N ILE A 149 1.75 19.42 12.68
CA ILE A 149 2.00 17.99 12.46
C ILE A 149 1.49 17.17 13.64
N LEU A 150 1.81 17.60 14.86
CA LEU A 150 1.35 16.94 16.08
C LEU A 150 -0.19 16.92 16.16
N VAL A 151 -0.83 18.05 15.85
CA VAL A 151 -2.30 18.16 15.85
C VAL A 151 -2.93 17.21 14.85
N LEU A 152 -2.37 17.10 13.62
CA LEU A 152 -2.87 16.16 12.62
C LEU A 152 -2.75 14.70 13.10
N VAL A 153 -1.62 14.33 13.70
CA VAL A 153 -1.42 12.97 14.23
C VAL A 153 -2.40 12.64 15.34
N LEU A 154 -2.54 13.53 16.32
CA LEU A 154 -3.48 13.33 17.44
C LEU A 154 -4.93 13.26 16.96
N THR A 155 -5.32 14.13 16.02
CA THR A 155 -6.65 14.09 15.40
C THR A 155 -6.87 12.78 14.66
N GLY A 156 -5.84 12.29 13.91
CA GLY A 156 -5.90 11.00 13.24
C GLY A 156 -6.12 9.83 14.19
N VAL A 157 -5.45 9.83 15.33
CA VAL A 157 -5.66 8.81 16.39
C VAL A 157 -7.08 8.84 16.94
N VAL A 158 -7.61 10.03 17.25
CA VAL A 158 -8.97 10.19 17.80
C VAL A 158 -10.03 9.78 16.77
N VAL A 159 -9.93 10.27 15.55
CA VAL A 159 -10.84 9.90 14.44
C VAL A 159 -10.73 8.41 14.13
N GLY A 160 -9.52 7.86 14.10
CA GLY A 160 -9.30 6.42 13.90
C GLY A 160 -9.96 5.56 14.97
N ALA A 161 -9.91 5.99 16.24
CA ALA A 161 -10.61 5.32 17.35
C ALA A 161 -12.13 5.36 17.18
N LEU A 162 -12.69 6.52 16.78
CA LEU A 162 -14.11 6.67 16.49
C LEU A 162 -14.57 5.76 15.34
N LEU A 163 -13.79 5.74 14.24
CA LEU A 163 -14.07 4.85 13.09
C LEU A 163 -13.99 3.38 13.50
N GLY A 164 -13.02 3.02 14.34
CA GLY A 164 -12.90 1.67 14.93
C GLY A 164 -14.10 1.27 15.77
N ALA A 165 -14.63 2.21 16.60
CA ALA A 165 -15.86 1.99 17.33
C ALA A 165 -17.07 1.79 16.39
N GLY A 166 -17.15 2.58 15.29
CA GLY A 166 -18.15 2.42 14.25
C GLY A 166 -18.09 1.04 13.58
N ILE A 167 -16.89 0.58 13.22
CA ILE A 167 -16.68 -0.78 12.69
C ILE A 167 -17.17 -1.84 13.68
N GLY A 168 -16.81 -1.68 14.97
CA GLY A 168 -17.25 -2.58 16.04
C GLY A 168 -18.77 -2.64 16.16
N LEU A 169 -19.44 -1.49 16.12
CA LEU A 169 -20.90 -1.40 16.18
C LEU A 169 -21.57 -2.10 14.99
N VAL A 170 -21.11 -1.84 13.76
CA VAL A 170 -21.69 -2.48 12.57
C VAL A 170 -21.47 -3.98 12.61
N LYS A 171 -20.30 -4.47 13.03
CA LYS A 171 -20.04 -5.91 13.22
C LYS A 171 -20.93 -6.54 14.28
N TYR A 172 -21.25 -5.81 15.34
CA TYR A 172 -22.17 -6.27 16.40
C TYR A 172 -23.61 -6.43 15.89
N LEU A 173 -24.04 -5.54 14.98
CA LEU A 173 -25.38 -5.55 14.39
C LEU A 173 -25.50 -6.48 13.17
N ALA A 174 -24.38 -6.97 12.63
CA ALA A 174 -24.33 -7.76 11.40
C ALA A 174 -24.88 -9.19 11.59
N ASP A 175 -25.41 -9.76 10.51
CA ASP A 175 -25.78 -11.18 10.49
C ASP A 175 -24.51 -12.04 10.78
N PRO A 176 -24.58 -12.91 11.84
CA PRO A 176 -23.42 -13.67 12.29
C PRO A 176 -22.97 -14.74 11.29
N TYR A 177 -23.85 -15.21 10.38
CA TYR A 177 -23.56 -16.31 9.48
C TYR A 177 -23.00 -15.88 8.14
N ASN A 178 -23.39 -14.70 7.62
CA ASN A 178 -22.99 -14.23 6.30
C ASN A 178 -22.17 -12.93 6.37
N GLN A 179 -22.70 -11.87 6.98
CA GLN A 179 -22.10 -10.55 6.95
C GLN A 179 -20.85 -10.46 7.84
N LEU A 180 -20.91 -10.98 9.06
CA LEU A 180 -19.78 -10.90 10.01
C LEU A 180 -18.52 -11.65 9.52
N PRO A 181 -18.62 -12.87 8.98
CA PRO A 181 -17.48 -13.53 8.33
C PRO A 181 -16.95 -12.73 7.15
N ALA A 182 -17.81 -12.23 6.25
CA ALA A 182 -17.40 -11.43 5.10
C ALA A 182 -16.65 -10.16 5.51
N MET A 183 -17.17 -9.41 6.49
CA MET A 183 -16.48 -8.24 7.06
C MET A 183 -15.12 -8.62 7.64
N THR A 184 -15.05 -9.72 8.36
CA THR A 184 -13.81 -10.18 8.99
C THR A 184 -12.76 -10.54 7.95
N PHE A 185 -13.12 -11.29 6.90
CA PHE A 185 -12.21 -11.62 5.81
C PHE A 185 -11.76 -10.38 5.05
N TRP A 186 -12.67 -9.44 4.77
CA TRP A 186 -12.31 -8.21 4.09
C TRP A 186 -11.29 -7.38 4.88
N LEU A 187 -11.50 -7.24 6.20
CA LEU A 187 -10.60 -6.51 7.10
C LEU A 187 -9.21 -7.14 7.22
N LEU A 188 -9.08 -8.43 7.00
CA LEU A 188 -7.78 -9.13 7.05
C LEU A 188 -6.91 -8.89 5.80
N GLY A 189 -7.49 -8.37 4.72
CA GLY A 189 -6.81 -8.08 3.47
C GLY A 189 -6.48 -9.31 2.63
N SER A 190 -6.84 -9.28 1.36
CA SER A 190 -6.60 -10.36 0.40
C SER A 190 -6.63 -9.83 -1.04
N LEU A 191 -5.90 -10.49 -1.94
CA LEU A 191 -5.96 -10.28 -3.38
C LEU A 191 -6.59 -11.50 -4.11
N ALA A 192 -7.15 -12.46 -3.36
CA ALA A 192 -7.67 -13.70 -3.91
C ALA A 192 -8.83 -13.51 -4.90
N ALA A 193 -9.68 -12.53 -4.65
CA ALA A 193 -10.84 -12.21 -5.47
C ALA A 193 -10.56 -11.19 -6.59
N THR A 194 -9.34 -10.70 -6.72
CA THR A 194 -8.99 -9.67 -7.70
C THR A 194 -9.12 -10.18 -9.13
N THR A 195 -9.85 -9.45 -9.95
CA THR A 195 -10.12 -9.72 -11.36
C THR A 195 -9.55 -8.62 -12.26
N ALA A 196 -9.62 -8.82 -13.58
CA ALA A 196 -9.17 -7.81 -14.53
C ALA A 196 -10.01 -6.51 -14.47
N SER A 197 -11.28 -6.58 -14.05
CA SER A 197 -12.16 -5.41 -13.89
C SER A 197 -11.73 -4.49 -12.75
N ASP A 198 -11.03 -5.01 -11.74
CA ASP A 198 -10.62 -4.25 -10.57
C ASP A 198 -9.31 -3.48 -10.82
N LEU A 199 -8.57 -3.87 -11.87
CA LEU A 199 -7.28 -3.25 -12.19
C LEU A 199 -7.40 -1.78 -12.63
N LEU A 200 -8.40 -1.43 -13.41
CA LEU A 200 -8.56 -0.06 -13.91
C LEU A 200 -8.98 0.92 -12.81
N PRO A 201 -9.99 0.61 -11.96
CA PRO A 201 -10.32 1.40 -10.78
C PRO A 201 -9.14 1.59 -9.82
N LEU A 202 -8.28 0.57 -9.67
CA LEU A 202 -7.06 0.65 -8.87
C LEU A 202 -5.98 1.49 -9.56
N ALA A 203 -5.70 1.21 -10.84
CA ALA A 203 -4.59 1.80 -11.58
C ALA A 203 -4.72 3.33 -11.74
N GLY A 204 -5.92 3.84 -11.98
CA GLY A 204 -6.16 5.27 -12.17
C GLY A 204 -5.71 6.12 -10.97
N PRO A 205 -6.30 5.93 -9.79
CA PRO A 205 -5.91 6.67 -8.58
C PRO A 205 -4.45 6.41 -8.17
N VAL A 206 -3.97 5.16 -8.28
CA VAL A 206 -2.58 4.80 -7.95
C VAL A 206 -1.60 5.51 -8.87
N ALA A 207 -1.84 5.50 -10.18
CA ALA A 207 -0.97 6.20 -11.15
C ALA A 207 -0.97 7.71 -10.91
N LEU A 208 -2.16 8.32 -10.73
CA LEU A 208 -2.28 9.75 -10.48
C LEU A 208 -1.56 10.17 -9.20
N GLY A 209 -1.87 9.54 -8.08
CA GLY A 209 -1.29 9.90 -6.79
C GLY A 209 0.22 9.63 -6.75
N THR A 210 0.68 8.50 -7.30
CA THR A 210 2.11 8.19 -7.42
C THR A 210 2.83 9.20 -8.32
N ALA A 211 2.24 9.58 -9.46
CA ALA A 211 2.81 10.59 -10.35
C ALA A 211 2.98 11.94 -9.64
N VAL A 212 1.98 12.37 -8.86
CA VAL A 212 2.08 13.59 -8.04
C VAL A 212 3.21 13.48 -7.02
N LEU A 213 3.30 12.38 -6.27
CA LEU A 213 4.35 12.18 -5.26
C LEU A 213 5.75 12.10 -5.90
N VAL A 214 5.87 11.45 -7.06
CA VAL A 214 7.12 11.42 -7.85
C VAL A 214 7.49 12.81 -8.38
N ALA A 215 6.54 13.61 -8.85
CA ALA A 215 6.78 14.98 -9.27
C ALA A 215 7.23 15.87 -8.11
N LEU A 216 6.70 15.62 -6.91
CA LEU A 216 7.04 16.36 -5.69
C LEU A 216 8.27 15.82 -4.96
N ARG A 217 8.91 14.76 -5.43
CA ARG A 217 10.03 14.07 -4.75
C ARG A 217 11.16 14.99 -4.30
N TRP A 218 11.48 16.02 -5.08
CA TRP A 218 12.50 17.00 -4.69
C TRP A 218 12.00 17.91 -3.55
N ARG A 219 10.74 18.34 -3.60
CA ARG A 219 10.12 19.15 -2.55
C ARG A 219 9.94 18.38 -1.24
N LEU A 220 9.80 17.05 -1.31
CA LEU A 220 9.77 16.19 -0.12
C LEU A 220 11.10 16.25 0.67
N ASN A 221 12.27 16.42 0.00
CA ASN A 221 13.53 16.66 0.71
C ASN A 221 13.47 17.95 1.53
N VAL A 222 12.86 19.01 0.98
CA VAL A 222 12.72 20.28 1.69
C VAL A 222 11.71 20.16 2.85
N MET A 223 10.62 19.40 2.68
CA MET A 223 9.64 19.16 3.74
C MET A 223 10.17 18.32 4.90
N SER A 224 11.28 17.60 4.72
CA SER A 224 11.96 16.90 5.82
C SER A 224 12.82 17.81 6.71
N LEU A 225 13.03 19.07 6.32
CA LEU A 225 13.64 20.11 7.16
C LEU A 225 12.61 20.71 8.14
N PRO A 226 13.04 21.40 9.20
CA PRO A 226 12.18 22.23 10.03
C PRO A 226 11.36 23.21 9.19
N GLU A 227 10.14 23.52 9.63
CA GLU A 227 9.19 24.32 8.82
C GLU A 227 9.74 25.70 8.48
N ASP A 228 10.42 26.34 9.44
CA ASP A 228 11.02 27.67 9.24
C ASP A 228 12.14 27.62 8.19
N GLU A 229 12.98 26.58 8.20
CA GLU A 229 14.02 26.39 7.19
C GLU A 229 13.41 26.12 5.79
N ALA A 230 12.36 25.29 5.71
CA ALA A 230 11.67 25.03 4.45
C ALA A 230 11.07 26.32 3.85
N ARG A 231 10.51 27.21 4.70
CA ARG A 231 10.00 28.52 4.27
C ARG A 231 11.08 29.47 3.81
N THR A 232 12.26 29.50 4.44
CA THR A 232 13.39 30.32 3.99
C THR A 232 13.92 29.90 2.62
N LEU A 233 13.75 28.62 2.26
CA LEU A 233 14.04 28.08 0.93
C LEU A 233 12.94 28.38 -0.11
N GLY A 234 11.94 29.20 0.24
CA GLY A 234 10.87 29.62 -0.67
C GLY A 234 9.76 28.60 -0.88
N VAL A 235 9.65 27.56 -0.05
CA VAL A 235 8.62 26.52 -0.17
C VAL A 235 7.38 26.91 0.61
N ALA A 236 6.22 26.97 -0.09
CA ALA A 236 4.92 27.13 0.54
C ALA A 236 4.50 25.81 1.21
N THR A 237 4.88 25.64 2.49
CA THR A 237 4.74 24.39 3.24
C THR A 237 3.28 23.93 3.40
N GLY A 238 2.32 24.85 3.60
CA GLY A 238 0.91 24.54 3.77
C GLY A 238 0.29 23.85 2.55
N PRO A 239 0.23 24.51 1.37
CA PRO A 239 -0.30 23.89 0.14
C PRO A 239 0.43 22.61 -0.25
N LEU A 240 1.74 22.56 -0.06
CA LEU A 240 2.52 21.36 -0.38
C LEU A 240 2.13 20.18 0.54
N ARG A 241 1.93 20.45 1.85
CA ARG A 241 1.45 19.45 2.81
C ARG A 241 0.11 18.87 2.39
N ILE A 242 -0.85 19.73 2.03
CA ILE A 242 -2.18 19.30 1.53
C ILE A 242 -2.02 18.40 0.32
N THR A 243 -1.23 18.82 -0.67
CA THR A 243 -1.04 18.04 -1.90
C THR A 243 -0.43 16.67 -1.63
N ILE A 244 0.59 16.58 -0.75
CA ILE A 244 1.21 15.31 -0.37
C ILE A 244 0.21 14.41 0.35
N VAL A 245 -0.55 14.96 1.32
CA VAL A 245 -1.56 14.21 2.07
C VAL A 245 -2.64 13.68 1.13
N LEU A 246 -3.18 14.52 0.25
CA LEU A 246 -4.21 14.11 -0.71
C LEU A 246 -3.71 13.02 -1.66
N ALA A 247 -2.50 13.19 -2.23
CA ALA A 247 -1.93 12.21 -3.15
C ALA A 247 -1.65 10.87 -2.44
N ALA A 248 -1.06 10.89 -1.24
CA ALA A 248 -0.80 9.70 -0.46
C ALA A 248 -2.09 9.02 0.02
N THR A 249 -3.12 9.79 0.39
CA THR A 249 -4.44 9.25 0.75
C THR A 249 -5.12 8.61 -0.45
N LEU A 250 -5.04 9.24 -1.63
CA LEU A 250 -5.62 8.72 -2.86
C LEU A 250 -5.09 7.32 -3.18
N VAL A 251 -3.76 7.14 -3.16
CA VAL A 251 -3.15 5.83 -3.44
C VAL A 251 -3.42 4.81 -2.35
N THR A 252 -3.46 5.23 -1.08
CA THR A 252 -3.75 4.34 0.06
C THR A 252 -5.21 3.88 0.03
N SER A 253 -6.16 4.81 -0.15
CA SER A 253 -7.59 4.47 -0.19
C SER A 253 -7.92 3.56 -1.38
N ALA A 254 -7.35 3.79 -2.57
CA ALA A 254 -7.51 2.89 -3.71
C ALA A 254 -6.93 1.50 -3.45
N SER A 255 -5.75 1.43 -2.84
CA SER A 255 -5.12 0.17 -2.47
C SER A 255 -5.97 -0.61 -1.49
N VAL A 256 -6.41 0.03 -0.39
CA VAL A 256 -7.23 -0.61 0.64
C VAL A 256 -8.61 -1.01 0.11
N ALA A 257 -9.22 -0.21 -0.76
CA ALA A 257 -10.51 -0.54 -1.36
C ALA A 257 -10.47 -1.85 -2.15
N THR A 258 -9.38 -2.09 -2.88
CA THR A 258 -9.21 -3.31 -3.71
C THR A 258 -8.69 -4.50 -2.91
N SER A 259 -7.79 -4.29 -1.95
CA SER A 259 -7.07 -5.38 -1.28
C SER A 259 -7.48 -5.62 0.17
N GLY A 260 -8.38 -4.81 0.73
CA GLY A 260 -8.57 -4.76 2.17
C GLY A 260 -7.34 -4.14 2.88
N ILE A 261 -7.27 -4.29 4.21
CA ILE A 261 -6.20 -3.68 4.99
C ILE A 261 -4.92 -4.50 4.89
N ILE A 262 -3.88 -3.92 4.28
CA ILE A 262 -2.52 -4.47 4.25
C ILE A 262 -1.60 -3.49 4.98
N GLY A 263 -1.33 -3.76 6.24
CA GLY A 263 -0.42 -2.94 7.05
C GLY A 263 1.07 -3.26 6.77
N TRP A 264 1.96 -2.53 7.45
CA TRP A 264 3.41 -2.72 7.50
C TRP A 264 4.18 -2.38 6.21
N VAL A 265 3.60 -2.51 5.01
CA VAL A 265 4.28 -2.21 3.74
C VAL A 265 4.81 -0.78 3.72
N GLY A 266 3.94 0.19 4.09
CA GLY A 266 4.30 1.61 4.16
C GLY A 266 5.28 1.98 5.28
N LEU A 267 5.56 1.06 6.22
CA LEU A 267 6.56 1.22 7.27
C LEU A 267 7.89 0.56 6.88
N VAL A 268 7.85 -0.71 6.54
CA VAL A 268 9.02 -1.57 6.31
C VAL A 268 9.75 -1.20 5.04
N VAL A 269 9.01 -1.08 3.92
CA VAL A 269 9.62 -0.90 2.60
C VAL A 269 10.38 0.42 2.45
N PRO A 270 9.86 1.59 2.90
CA PRO A 270 10.62 2.83 2.85
C PRO A 270 11.92 2.76 3.67
N HIS A 271 11.92 1.99 4.74
CA HIS A 271 13.12 1.80 5.55
C HIS A 271 14.19 0.98 4.82
N LEU A 272 13.78 -0.13 4.21
CA LEU A 272 14.67 -0.95 3.37
C LEU A 272 15.22 -0.13 2.19
N ALA A 273 14.37 0.66 1.53
CA ALA A 273 14.78 1.52 0.43
C ALA A 273 15.82 2.56 0.87
N ARG A 274 15.63 3.19 2.05
CA ARG A 274 16.63 4.12 2.63
C ARG A 274 17.98 3.44 2.92
N ALA A 275 17.97 2.21 3.39
CA ALA A 275 19.20 1.46 3.63
C ALA A 275 19.98 1.23 2.32
N LEU A 276 19.30 1.04 1.19
CA LEU A 276 19.90 0.80 -0.11
C LEU A 276 20.40 2.06 -0.81
N VAL A 277 19.57 3.12 -0.87
CA VAL A 277 19.84 4.30 -1.73
C VAL A 277 20.02 5.60 -0.94
N GLY A 278 19.88 5.57 0.38
CA GLY A 278 19.94 6.75 1.26
C GLY A 278 18.61 7.49 1.38
N PRO A 279 18.58 8.62 2.09
CA PRO A 279 17.34 9.32 2.43
C PRO A 279 16.86 10.30 1.33
N ASP A 280 17.59 10.47 0.24
CA ASP A 280 17.29 11.42 -0.84
C ASP A 280 16.02 10.97 -1.63
N PHE A 281 14.93 11.73 -1.54
CA PHE A 281 13.63 11.36 -2.09
C PHE A 281 13.62 11.10 -3.61
N PRO A 282 14.34 11.82 -4.47
CA PRO A 282 14.48 11.49 -5.89
C PRO A 282 14.92 10.06 -6.17
N ARG A 283 15.70 9.47 -5.27
CA ARG A 283 16.19 8.09 -5.35
C ARG A 283 15.32 7.13 -4.53
N LEU A 284 14.87 7.60 -3.39
CA LEU A 284 14.12 6.82 -2.43
C LEU A 284 12.74 6.39 -2.97
N VAL A 285 11.98 7.33 -3.56
CA VAL A 285 10.61 7.08 -4.03
C VAL A 285 10.56 5.99 -5.11
N PRO A 286 11.33 6.04 -6.21
CA PRO A 286 11.29 4.97 -7.22
C PRO A 286 11.81 3.63 -6.67
N THR A 287 12.83 3.64 -5.80
CA THR A 287 13.35 2.42 -5.18
C THR A 287 12.31 1.81 -4.24
N ALA A 288 11.61 2.63 -3.45
CA ALA A 288 10.54 2.17 -2.58
C ALA A 288 9.36 1.57 -3.37
N ALA A 289 9.00 2.17 -4.52
CA ALA A 289 7.95 1.62 -5.38
C ALA A 289 8.29 0.22 -5.89
N LEU A 290 9.50 0.02 -6.41
CA LEU A 290 9.97 -1.27 -6.92
C LEU A 290 10.04 -2.33 -5.80
N LEU A 291 10.63 -1.97 -4.67
CA LEU A 291 10.71 -2.87 -3.51
C LEU A 291 9.33 -3.19 -2.94
N GLY A 292 8.41 -2.22 -2.92
CA GLY A 292 7.05 -2.42 -2.42
C GLY A 292 6.27 -3.41 -3.27
N GLY A 293 6.35 -3.26 -4.61
CA GLY A 293 5.77 -4.23 -5.53
C GLY A 293 6.36 -5.62 -5.35
N GLY A 294 7.69 -5.75 -5.30
CA GLY A 294 8.38 -7.02 -5.08
C GLY A 294 8.08 -7.65 -3.71
N TYR A 295 8.04 -6.84 -2.65
CA TYR A 295 7.69 -7.30 -1.31
C TYR A 295 6.27 -7.88 -1.26
N LEU A 296 5.29 -7.16 -1.80
CA LEU A 296 3.91 -7.64 -1.75
C LEU A 296 3.67 -8.85 -2.66
N LEU A 297 4.38 -8.96 -3.80
CA LEU A 297 4.40 -10.18 -4.61
C LEU A 297 4.92 -11.39 -3.83
N PHE A 298 6.00 -11.20 -3.07
CA PHE A 298 6.55 -12.25 -2.22
C PHE A 298 5.55 -12.68 -1.14
N ILE A 299 4.95 -11.71 -0.43
CA ILE A 299 3.92 -11.96 0.59
C ILE A 299 2.70 -12.66 -0.01
N ASP A 300 2.22 -12.22 -1.17
CA ASP A 300 1.08 -12.82 -1.87
C ASP A 300 1.38 -14.27 -2.31
N THR A 301 2.59 -14.52 -2.81
CA THR A 301 3.00 -15.88 -3.17
C THR A 301 3.06 -16.78 -1.94
N LEU A 302 3.60 -16.29 -0.82
CA LEU A 302 3.62 -17.01 0.44
C LEU A 302 2.19 -17.29 0.94
N ALA A 303 1.29 -16.29 0.86
CA ALA A 303 -0.12 -16.43 1.24
C ALA A 303 -0.82 -17.60 0.54
N ARG A 304 -0.52 -17.79 -0.75
CA ARG A 304 -1.13 -18.83 -1.59
C ARG A 304 -0.53 -20.22 -1.42
N THR A 305 0.70 -20.32 -0.88
CA THR A 305 1.50 -21.55 -0.92
C THR A 305 1.82 -22.12 0.45
N ALA A 306 1.81 -21.30 1.50
CA ALA A 306 2.26 -21.72 2.83
C ALA A 306 1.27 -22.63 3.57
N ALA A 307 -0.02 -22.63 3.18
CA ALA A 307 -1.05 -23.45 3.84
C ALA A 307 -2.11 -23.95 2.84
N PRO A 308 -2.89 -24.98 3.21
CA PRO A 308 -4.03 -25.45 2.39
C PRO A 308 -5.11 -24.39 2.17
N ILE A 309 -5.28 -23.48 3.13
CA ILE A 309 -6.16 -22.32 3.03
C ILE A 309 -5.28 -21.09 2.85
N GLU A 310 -5.71 -20.15 2.03
CA GLU A 310 -4.96 -18.92 1.79
C GLU A 310 -4.88 -18.07 3.06
N ILE A 311 -3.66 -17.69 3.42
CA ILE A 311 -3.42 -16.85 4.60
C ILE A 311 -3.68 -15.38 4.22
N PRO A 312 -4.48 -14.62 4.98
CA PRO A 312 -4.70 -13.20 4.72
C PRO A 312 -3.40 -12.40 4.72
N LEU A 313 -3.29 -11.45 3.77
CA LEU A 313 -2.07 -10.67 3.56
C LEU A 313 -1.72 -9.80 4.78
N GLY A 314 -2.74 -9.22 5.43
CA GLY A 314 -2.54 -8.40 6.63
C GLY A 314 -1.91 -9.17 7.79
N ILE A 315 -2.23 -10.46 7.94
CA ILE A 315 -1.61 -11.34 8.94
C ILE A 315 -0.13 -11.57 8.60
N LEU A 316 0.17 -11.94 7.34
CA LEU A 316 1.55 -12.22 6.93
C LEU A 316 2.44 -10.97 7.01
N THR A 317 1.93 -9.82 6.58
CA THR A 317 2.68 -8.57 6.68
C THR A 317 2.94 -8.18 8.13
N ALA A 318 2.01 -8.45 9.05
CA ALA A 318 2.21 -8.21 10.48
C ALA A 318 3.24 -9.17 11.09
N VAL A 319 3.15 -10.47 10.78
CA VAL A 319 4.09 -11.49 11.29
C VAL A 319 5.52 -11.23 10.82
N ILE A 320 5.70 -10.73 9.60
CA ILE A 320 7.03 -10.41 9.06
C ILE A 320 7.47 -9.01 9.48
N GLY A 321 6.57 -8.03 9.45
CA GLY A 321 6.88 -6.63 9.71
C GLY A 321 7.20 -6.35 11.18
N THR A 322 6.49 -6.97 12.12
CA THR A 322 6.69 -6.74 13.56
C THR A 322 8.10 -7.14 14.04
N PRO A 323 8.62 -8.37 13.76
CA PRO A 323 9.98 -8.74 14.15
C PRO A 323 11.05 -7.85 13.49
N PHE A 324 10.86 -7.52 12.21
CA PHE A 324 11.74 -6.59 11.51
C PHE A 324 11.81 -5.24 12.21
N PHE A 325 10.67 -4.72 12.65
CA PHE A 325 10.59 -3.43 13.31
C PHE A 325 11.21 -3.45 14.71
N ILE A 326 10.99 -4.53 15.47
CA ILE A 326 11.65 -4.73 16.79
C ILE A 326 13.17 -4.77 16.62
N TRP A 327 13.65 -5.48 15.61
CA TRP A 327 15.08 -5.53 15.30
C TRP A 327 15.64 -4.14 14.97
N LEU A 328 14.91 -3.36 14.22
CA LEU A 328 15.27 -1.99 13.86
C LEU A 328 15.35 -1.08 15.09
N LEU A 329 14.37 -1.13 15.98
CA LEU A 329 14.35 -0.34 17.22
C LEU A 329 15.53 -0.72 18.13
N ALA A 330 15.85 -2.02 18.24
CA ALA A 330 17.01 -2.48 19.01
C ALA A 330 18.34 -1.96 18.44
N GLY A 331 18.43 -1.81 17.11
CA GLY A 331 19.61 -1.23 16.45
C GLY A 331 19.76 0.26 16.70
N MET A 332 18.66 1.02 16.79
CA MET A 332 18.68 2.46 17.05
C MET A 332 19.17 2.79 18.48
N GLN A 333 18.86 1.99 19.47
CA GLN A 333 19.31 2.22 20.86
C GLN A 333 20.84 2.14 21.01
N ARG A 334 21.54 1.37 20.17
CA ARG A 334 23.00 1.26 20.22
C ARG A 334 23.76 2.47 19.69
N THR A 335 23.09 3.38 18.99
CA THR A 335 23.68 4.63 18.46
C THR A 335 23.45 5.83 19.39
N TRP A 336 22.71 5.68 20.48
CA TRP A 336 22.40 6.72 21.46
C TRP A 336 23.09 6.47 22.82
N SER A 337 23.83 5.35 22.97
CA SER A 337 24.71 5.05 24.11
C SER A 337 26.18 5.20 23.68
#